data_495cd56ad70dc2d45627fda07a1e614e
#
_entry.id   495cd56ad70dc2d45627fda07a1e614e
#
_cell.length_a   1.000
_cell.length_b   1.000
_cell.length_c   1.000
_cell.angle_alpha   90.00
_cell.angle_beta   90.00
_cell.angle_gamma   90.00
#
_symmetry.space_group_name_H-M   'P 1'
#
loop_
_entity.id
_entity.type
_entity.pdbx_description
1 polymer ?
#
loop_
_entity_poly.entity_id
_entity_poly.type
_entity_poly.pdbx_seq_one_letter_code
_entity_poly.pdbx_strand_id
1 'polypeptide(L)'
;MTTPHLRDDLASMPAYKAGGTPKAKPGVETFKVSANENPYAPIPAIVDAITKAAQSVQRYPDPASIRLRTKLANKYKVGIENIQVGTGSVAVLTQLIQASSTVGNEVIFAWRSFEAYPIITKVAGATPVMIPLTNTFEHDLDAMAKAVTSKTSCILLCSPNNPTGPAIKKEAFLRFINQIPETVLVVLDEAYTEFVRDESAVEGLRDAWGKKNVAILRTFSKAYGMAGLRVGFCIAQPHVIETLNKVALTFGVTNLAEEAGLAAMDHESELMARINTLVEERTRVVNELTKQGWKIPTADGNFIWLDIKEKAADFALKCDEVGLSVRMFANDGVRITIAEKTANDRLIETAQKFLN
;
A
#
# COMPACT_ATOMS: atom_id res chain seq x y z
N MET A 1 19.27 -35.92 13.70
CA MET A 1 19.94 -34.80 13.05
C MET A 1 19.64 -33.54 13.88
N THR A 2 20.65 -32.86 14.37
CA THR A 2 20.48 -31.57 15.07
C THR A 2 20.19 -30.50 14.03
N THR A 3 19.00 -29.91 14.09
CA THR A 3 18.63 -28.77 13.24
C THR A 3 19.05 -27.46 13.90
N PRO A 4 19.38 -26.39 13.14
CA PRO A 4 19.65 -25.08 13.71
C PRO A 4 18.46 -24.57 14.54
N HIS A 5 18.74 -23.87 15.63
CA HIS A 5 17.70 -23.18 16.40
C HIS A 5 17.21 -21.97 15.59
N LEU A 6 15.91 -21.95 15.26
CA LEU A 6 15.23 -20.81 14.63
C LEU A 6 14.25 -20.20 15.64
N ARG A 7 13.86 -18.97 15.42
CA ARG A 7 12.91 -18.25 16.29
C ARG A 7 11.55 -18.97 16.32
N ASP A 8 11.14 -19.43 17.49
CA ASP A 8 9.88 -20.20 17.68
C ASP A 8 8.64 -19.34 17.39
N ASP A 9 8.69 -18.03 17.69
CA ASP A 9 7.62 -17.08 17.44
C ASP A 9 7.32 -16.87 15.94
N LEU A 10 8.28 -17.17 15.06
CA LEU A 10 8.11 -17.13 13.61
C LEU A 10 7.51 -18.42 13.04
N ALA A 11 7.70 -19.55 13.71
CA ALA A 11 7.26 -20.86 13.22
C ALA A 11 5.72 -20.95 13.07
N SER A 12 4.97 -20.24 13.92
CA SER A 12 3.49 -20.21 13.88
C SER A 12 2.91 -19.14 12.95
N MET A 13 3.75 -18.28 12.33
CA MET A 13 3.28 -17.21 11.47
C MET A 13 2.94 -17.72 10.07
N PRO A 14 1.80 -17.29 9.49
CA PRO A 14 1.54 -17.54 8.08
C PRO A 14 2.52 -16.70 7.24
N ALA A 15 3.07 -17.31 6.20
CA ALA A 15 3.79 -16.57 5.17
C ALA A 15 2.85 -15.59 4.44
N TYR A 16 3.38 -14.45 3.99
CA TYR A 16 2.62 -13.53 3.16
C TYR A 16 2.14 -14.21 1.88
N LYS A 17 0.84 -14.14 1.63
CA LYS A 17 0.25 -14.65 0.38
C LYS A 17 0.08 -13.50 -0.60
N ALA A 18 0.86 -13.50 -1.67
CA ALA A 18 0.65 -12.58 -2.78
C ALA A 18 -0.67 -12.85 -3.51
N GLY A 19 -1.18 -11.86 -4.25
CA GLY A 19 -2.28 -12.08 -5.19
C GLY A 19 -1.91 -13.15 -6.23
N GLY A 20 -2.83 -14.06 -6.52
CA GLY A 20 -2.62 -15.14 -7.48
C GLY A 20 -2.38 -14.62 -8.90
N THR A 21 -1.63 -15.40 -9.68
CA THR A 21 -1.56 -15.21 -11.14
C THR A 21 -2.67 -16.05 -11.78
N PRO A 22 -3.41 -15.53 -12.77
CA PRO A 22 -4.44 -16.30 -13.43
C PRO A 22 -3.83 -17.51 -14.13
N LYS A 23 -4.51 -18.64 -14.06
CA LYS A 23 -4.12 -19.83 -14.80
C LYS A 23 -4.48 -19.66 -16.27
N ALA A 24 -3.54 -19.96 -17.17
CA ALA A 24 -3.82 -19.94 -18.60
C ALA A 24 -4.96 -20.91 -18.92
N LYS A 25 -5.95 -20.45 -19.68
CA LYS A 25 -7.09 -21.27 -20.17
C LYS A 25 -7.17 -21.12 -21.69
N PRO A 26 -7.27 -22.23 -22.45
CA PRO A 26 -7.39 -22.16 -23.90
C PRO A 26 -8.57 -21.30 -24.33
N GLY A 27 -8.33 -20.31 -25.19
CA GLY A 27 -9.34 -19.41 -25.73
C GLY A 27 -9.88 -18.34 -24.76
N VAL A 28 -9.34 -18.24 -23.54
CA VAL A 28 -9.74 -17.22 -22.56
C VAL A 28 -8.56 -16.29 -22.29
N GLU A 29 -8.74 -15.01 -22.60
CA GLU A 29 -7.82 -13.96 -22.17
C GLU A 29 -7.88 -13.83 -20.64
N THR A 30 -6.74 -13.74 -19.99
CA THR A 30 -6.64 -13.72 -18.52
C THR A 30 -6.12 -12.40 -17.99
N PHE A 31 -6.67 -11.93 -16.87
CA PHE A 31 -6.33 -10.66 -16.23
C PHE A 31 -5.99 -10.87 -14.75
N LYS A 32 -4.86 -10.33 -14.33
CA LYS A 32 -4.43 -10.34 -12.94
C LYS A 32 -4.98 -9.11 -12.21
N VAL A 33 -6.15 -9.26 -11.61
CA VAL A 33 -6.81 -8.17 -10.85
C VAL A 33 -6.72 -8.39 -9.33
N SER A 34 -5.66 -9.05 -8.87
CA SER A 34 -5.47 -9.47 -7.47
C SER A 34 -4.44 -8.65 -6.68
N ALA A 35 -3.58 -7.84 -7.33
CA ALA A 35 -2.40 -7.28 -6.70
C ALA A 35 -2.35 -5.73 -6.67
N ASN A 36 -3.43 -5.05 -7.07
CA ASN A 36 -3.50 -3.59 -7.17
C ASN A 36 -2.35 -3.02 -8.03
N GLU A 37 -2.00 -3.74 -9.09
CA GLU A 37 -1.05 -3.27 -10.09
C GLU A 37 -1.70 -2.24 -11.01
N ASN A 38 -0.91 -1.38 -11.61
CA ASN A 38 -1.36 -0.48 -12.66
C ASN A 38 -1.41 -1.28 -13.98
N PRO A 39 -2.54 -1.30 -14.72
CA PRO A 39 -2.68 -2.10 -15.93
C PRO A 39 -1.89 -1.54 -17.13
N TYR A 40 -1.51 -0.28 -17.08
CA TYR A 40 -0.81 0.35 -18.20
C TYR A 40 0.66 -0.02 -18.25
N ALA A 41 1.17 -0.29 -19.44
CA ALA A 41 2.60 -0.43 -19.67
C ALA A 41 3.35 0.84 -19.25
N PRO A 42 4.63 0.73 -18.81
CA PRO A 42 5.45 1.90 -18.51
C PRO A 42 5.49 2.87 -19.69
N ILE A 43 5.56 4.16 -19.42
CA ILE A 43 5.78 5.17 -20.48
C ILE A 43 7.17 5.02 -21.10
N PRO A 44 7.37 5.40 -22.37
CA PRO A 44 8.67 5.26 -23.05
C PRO A 44 9.84 5.85 -22.27
N ALA A 45 9.68 7.02 -21.68
CA ALA A 45 10.73 7.68 -20.89
C ALA A 45 11.23 6.84 -19.71
N ILE A 46 10.35 6.08 -19.04
CA ILE A 46 10.73 5.16 -17.96
C ILE A 46 11.51 3.96 -18.53
N VAL A 47 11.05 3.40 -19.66
CA VAL A 47 11.73 2.27 -20.33
C VAL A 47 13.14 2.68 -20.77
N ASP A 48 13.28 3.86 -21.38
CA ASP A 48 14.56 4.40 -21.83
C ASP A 48 15.53 4.62 -20.65
N ALA A 49 15.05 5.18 -19.55
CA ALA A 49 15.84 5.39 -18.34
C ALA A 49 16.36 4.07 -17.76
N ILE A 50 15.50 3.04 -17.69
CA ILE A 50 15.88 1.68 -17.25
C ILE A 50 16.91 1.08 -18.19
N THR A 51 16.70 1.16 -19.51
CA THR A 51 17.58 0.61 -20.53
C THR A 51 18.97 1.24 -20.46
N LYS A 52 19.04 2.55 -20.26
CA LYS A 52 20.30 3.27 -20.04
C LYS A 52 20.99 2.83 -18.75
N ALA A 53 20.27 2.75 -17.65
CA ALA A 53 20.80 2.32 -16.36
C ALA A 53 21.31 0.88 -16.38
N ALA A 54 20.68 0.01 -17.18
CA ALA A 54 21.08 -1.40 -17.33
C ALA A 54 22.51 -1.58 -17.87
N GLN A 55 23.06 -0.58 -18.56
CA GLN A 55 24.44 -0.62 -19.09
C GLN A 55 25.52 -0.53 -18.00
N SER A 56 25.14 -0.24 -16.75
CA SER A 56 26.06 -0.06 -15.61
C SER A 56 25.77 -0.96 -14.41
N VAL A 57 25.00 -2.04 -14.59
CA VAL A 57 24.56 -2.94 -13.49
C VAL A 57 25.70 -3.65 -12.76
N GLN A 58 26.92 -3.66 -13.32
CA GLN A 58 28.10 -4.20 -12.65
C GLN A 58 28.64 -3.28 -11.54
N ARG A 59 28.06 -2.11 -11.33
CA ARG A 59 28.41 -1.18 -10.26
C ARG A 59 27.31 -1.10 -9.22
N TYR A 60 27.71 -0.94 -7.97
CA TYR A 60 26.75 -0.65 -6.90
C TYR A 60 26.03 0.68 -7.15
N PRO A 61 24.76 0.78 -6.75
CA PRO A 61 24.05 2.07 -6.74
C PRO A 61 24.62 3.02 -5.68
N ASP A 62 24.20 4.28 -5.71
CA ASP A 62 24.41 5.21 -4.60
C ASP A 62 23.66 4.70 -3.36
N PRO A 63 24.35 4.38 -2.25
CA PRO A 63 23.71 3.84 -1.05
C PRO A 63 22.72 4.81 -0.41
N ALA A 64 22.87 6.11 -0.67
CA ALA A 64 22.01 7.16 -0.14
C ALA A 64 20.91 7.61 -1.11
N SER A 65 20.91 7.15 -2.36
CA SER A 65 19.96 7.58 -3.42
C SER A 65 19.79 9.10 -3.47
N ILE A 66 20.88 9.83 -3.42
CA ILE A 66 20.89 11.30 -3.24
C ILE A 66 20.08 12.00 -4.32
N ARG A 67 20.18 11.56 -5.57
CA ARG A 67 19.48 12.19 -6.70
C ARG A 67 17.96 12.08 -6.54
N LEU A 68 17.47 10.89 -6.24
CA LEU A 68 16.03 10.65 -6.06
C LEU A 68 15.52 11.36 -4.81
N ARG A 69 16.25 11.30 -3.68
CA ARG A 69 15.90 12.03 -2.46
C ARG A 69 15.84 13.54 -2.68
N THR A 70 16.82 14.11 -3.38
CA THR A 70 16.83 15.54 -3.72
C THR A 70 15.61 15.92 -4.57
N LYS A 71 15.26 15.10 -5.57
CA LYS A 71 14.11 15.35 -6.43
C LYS A 71 12.79 15.27 -5.66
N LEU A 72 12.64 14.28 -4.76
CA LEU A 72 11.49 14.15 -3.87
C LEU A 72 11.39 15.33 -2.89
N ALA A 73 12.52 15.74 -2.28
CA ALA A 73 12.57 16.88 -1.38
C ALA A 73 12.10 18.16 -2.06
N ASN A 74 12.57 18.43 -3.27
CA ASN A 74 12.15 19.56 -4.08
C ASN A 74 10.66 19.52 -4.42
N LYS A 75 10.15 18.36 -4.83
CA LYS A 75 8.73 18.16 -5.15
C LYS A 75 7.83 18.45 -3.95
N TYR A 76 8.20 17.93 -2.80
CA TYR A 76 7.39 18.04 -1.57
C TYR A 76 7.72 19.26 -0.72
N LYS A 77 8.69 20.10 -1.16
CA LYS A 77 9.13 21.32 -0.48
C LYS A 77 9.59 21.06 0.96
N VAL A 78 10.37 20.01 1.13
CA VAL A 78 11.01 19.61 2.41
C VAL A 78 12.53 19.50 2.23
N GLY A 79 13.29 19.37 3.32
CA GLY A 79 14.72 19.11 3.24
C GLY A 79 15.03 17.68 2.78
N ILE A 80 16.21 17.44 2.23
CA ILE A 80 16.66 16.09 1.86
C ILE A 80 16.76 15.17 3.10
N GLU A 81 17.04 15.74 4.25
CA GLU A 81 17.09 15.08 5.56
C GLU A 81 15.73 14.57 6.03
N ASN A 82 14.64 14.98 5.36
CA ASN A 82 13.28 14.52 5.63
C ASN A 82 12.86 13.33 4.76
N ILE A 83 13.71 12.88 3.83
CA ILE A 83 13.36 11.84 2.85
C ILE A 83 14.20 10.59 3.09
N GLN A 84 13.54 9.43 3.20
CA GLN A 84 14.16 8.10 3.11
C GLN A 84 13.58 7.35 1.93
N VAL A 85 14.44 6.78 1.08
CA VAL A 85 14.06 5.92 -0.02
C VAL A 85 14.44 4.47 0.30
N GLY A 86 13.63 3.51 -0.13
CA GLY A 86 13.90 2.10 0.10
C GLY A 86 13.30 1.18 -0.97
N THR A 87 13.54 -0.12 -0.81
CA THR A 87 13.15 -1.18 -1.75
C THR A 87 11.62 -1.42 -1.72
N GLY A 88 10.86 -0.41 -2.15
CA GLY A 88 9.41 -0.31 -2.02
C GLY A 88 8.98 0.19 -0.64
N SER A 89 7.75 0.71 -0.54
CA SER A 89 7.21 1.22 0.73
C SER A 89 7.16 0.16 1.82
N VAL A 90 7.02 -1.12 1.48
CA VAL A 90 7.03 -2.23 2.46
C VAL A 90 8.36 -2.34 3.18
N ALA A 91 9.50 -2.19 2.48
CA ALA A 91 10.81 -2.19 3.11
C ALA A 91 10.99 -0.97 4.02
N VAL A 92 10.55 0.21 3.59
CA VAL A 92 10.58 1.42 4.41
C VAL A 92 9.67 1.28 5.64
N LEU A 93 8.49 0.67 5.50
CA LEU A 93 7.61 0.36 6.62
C LEU A 93 8.26 -0.61 7.61
N THR A 94 8.96 -1.64 7.09
CA THR A 94 9.73 -2.56 7.95
C THR A 94 10.78 -1.81 8.76
N GLN A 95 11.49 -0.89 8.13
CA GLN A 95 12.48 -0.02 8.81
C GLN A 95 11.83 0.86 9.86
N LEU A 96 10.68 1.49 9.57
CA LEU A 96 9.93 2.32 10.52
C LEU A 96 9.55 1.52 11.78
N ILE A 97 9.05 0.30 11.61
CA ILE A 97 8.69 -0.56 12.73
C ILE A 97 9.94 -1.02 13.49
N GLN A 98 11.01 -1.44 12.81
CA GLN A 98 12.27 -1.83 13.44
C GLN A 98 12.97 -0.66 14.18
N ALA A 99 12.81 0.56 13.68
CA ALA A 99 13.36 1.77 14.29
C ALA A 99 12.59 2.22 15.53
N SER A 100 11.30 1.88 15.64
CA SER A 100 10.41 2.34 16.71
C SER A 100 10.02 1.24 17.71
N SER A 101 10.17 -0.04 17.35
CA SER A 101 9.58 -1.15 18.09
C SER A 101 10.53 -2.32 18.26
N THR A 102 10.45 -2.97 19.42
CA THR A 102 11.22 -4.16 19.79
C THR A 102 10.37 -5.10 20.66
N VAL A 103 10.99 -6.14 21.23
CA VAL A 103 10.33 -7.05 22.17
C VAL A 103 9.73 -6.27 23.35
N GLY A 104 8.46 -6.52 23.64
CA GLY A 104 7.69 -5.85 24.69
C GLY A 104 6.91 -4.62 24.22
N ASN A 105 7.18 -4.11 23.01
CA ASN A 105 6.39 -3.04 22.41
C ASN A 105 5.11 -3.56 21.71
N GLU A 106 4.18 -2.65 21.49
CA GLU A 106 2.92 -2.86 20.78
C GLU A 106 2.86 -1.98 19.55
N VAL A 107 2.36 -2.54 18.43
CA VAL A 107 2.07 -1.81 17.20
C VAL A 107 0.58 -1.92 16.91
N ILE A 108 -0.12 -0.78 16.90
CA ILE A 108 -1.57 -0.69 16.70
C ILE A 108 -1.88 -0.47 15.20
N PHE A 109 -2.84 -1.19 14.66
CA PHE A 109 -3.38 -0.94 13.32
C PHE A 109 -4.80 -1.47 13.20
N ALA A 110 -5.56 -0.92 12.25
CA ALA A 110 -6.91 -1.40 11.97
C ALA A 110 -6.87 -2.79 11.31
N TRP A 111 -7.89 -3.61 11.52
CA TRP A 111 -8.01 -4.92 10.92
C TRP A 111 -9.45 -5.20 10.44
N ARG A 112 -9.63 -5.50 9.13
CA ARG A 112 -8.65 -5.79 8.08
C ARG A 112 -7.93 -4.54 7.58
N SER A 113 -6.62 -4.66 7.44
CA SER A 113 -5.78 -3.71 6.72
C SER A 113 -4.69 -4.49 5.95
N PHE A 114 -3.59 -3.86 5.60
CA PHE A 114 -2.56 -4.49 4.79
C PHE A 114 -1.96 -5.71 5.49
N GLU A 115 -2.05 -6.86 4.83
CA GLU A 115 -1.70 -8.19 5.43
C GLU A 115 -0.24 -8.31 5.88
N ALA A 116 0.65 -7.43 5.41
CA ALA A 116 2.03 -7.41 5.88
C ALA A 116 2.20 -6.79 7.28
N TYR A 117 1.26 -5.96 7.77
CA TYR A 117 1.40 -5.28 9.06
C TYR A 117 1.63 -6.24 10.23
N PRO A 118 0.79 -7.27 10.48
CA PRO A 118 1.03 -8.21 11.56
C PRO A 118 2.33 -9.01 11.38
N ILE A 119 2.71 -9.33 10.14
CA ILE A 119 3.93 -10.08 9.84
C ILE A 119 5.16 -9.24 10.20
N ILE A 120 5.24 -8.01 9.69
CA ILE A 120 6.38 -7.11 9.91
C ILE A 120 6.50 -6.77 11.40
N THR A 121 5.38 -6.53 12.08
CA THR A 121 5.33 -6.28 13.52
C THR A 121 5.97 -7.42 14.31
N LYS A 122 5.56 -8.66 14.04
CA LYS A 122 6.13 -9.84 14.70
C LYS A 122 7.60 -10.08 14.36
N VAL A 123 7.99 -9.83 13.11
CA VAL A 123 9.41 -9.92 12.69
C VAL A 123 10.30 -8.95 13.49
N ALA A 124 9.80 -7.76 13.80
CA ALA A 124 10.49 -6.81 14.69
C ALA A 124 10.48 -7.24 16.17
N GLY A 125 9.74 -8.29 16.54
CA GLY A 125 9.58 -8.77 17.93
C GLY A 125 8.46 -8.08 18.70
N ALA A 126 7.74 -7.15 18.09
CA ALA A 126 6.64 -6.42 18.71
C ALA A 126 5.31 -7.20 18.64
N THR A 127 4.37 -6.81 19.49
CA THR A 127 3.03 -7.39 19.54
C THR A 127 2.07 -6.60 18.66
N PRO A 128 1.40 -7.24 17.68
CA PRO A 128 0.36 -6.59 16.90
C PRO A 128 -0.91 -6.40 17.73
N VAL A 129 -1.45 -5.17 17.75
CA VAL A 129 -2.72 -4.82 18.37
C VAL A 129 -3.69 -4.44 17.24
N MET A 130 -4.59 -5.36 16.93
CA MET A 130 -5.51 -5.25 15.80
C MET A 130 -6.86 -4.72 16.24
N ILE A 131 -7.24 -3.53 15.75
CA ILE A 131 -8.52 -2.88 16.08
C ILE A 131 -9.51 -3.14 14.94
N PRO A 132 -10.71 -3.67 15.22
CA PRO A 132 -11.74 -3.87 14.20
C PRO A 132 -12.05 -2.59 13.44
N LEU A 133 -12.35 -2.73 12.14
CA LEU A 133 -12.90 -1.64 11.34
C LEU A 133 -14.34 -1.30 11.80
N THR A 134 -14.79 -0.11 11.46
CA THR A 134 -16.20 0.28 11.62
C THR A 134 -17.12 -0.56 10.70
N ASN A 135 -18.42 -0.45 10.88
CA ASN A 135 -19.42 -1.10 10.00
C ASN A 135 -19.39 -0.55 8.55
N THR A 136 -18.74 0.60 8.34
CA THR A 136 -18.51 1.21 7.02
C THR A 136 -17.12 0.89 6.46
N PHE A 137 -16.41 -0.05 7.08
CA PHE A 137 -15.06 -0.49 6.71
C PHE A 137 -13.97 0.59 6.81
N GLU A 138 -14.22 1.63 7.58
CA GLU A 138 -13.27 2.68 7.92
C GLU A 138 -12.45 2.33 9.17
N HIS A 139 -11.33 2.98 9.37
CA HIS A 139 -10.56 2.89 10.62
C HIS A 139 -11.38 3.45 11.78
N ASP A 140 -11.55 2.69 12.87
CA ASP A 140 -12.08 3.19 14.12
C ASP A 140 -10.96 3.89 14.90
N LEU A 141 -10.73 5.17 14.55
CA LEU A 141 -9.66 5.96 15.15
C LEU A 141 -9.86 6.21 16.65
N ASP A 142 -11.10 6.28 17.11
CA ASP A 142 -11.40 6.45 18.54
C ASP A 142 -11.04 5.18 19.33
N ALA A 143 -11.38 4.00 18.80
CA ALA A 143 -10.95 2.73 19.38
C ALA A 143 -9.43 2.54 19.31
N MET A 144 -8.78 2.95 18.22
CA MET A 144 -7.31 2.92 18.09
C MET A 144 -6.64 3.83 19.12
N ALA A 145 -7.15 5.04 19.36
CA ALA A 145 -6.62 5.94 20.38
C ALA A 145 -6.78 5.38 21.80
N LYS A 146 -7.94 4.78 22.10
CA LYS A 146 -8.19 4.12 23.40
C LYS A 146 -7.32 2.91 23.66
N ALA A 147 -6.82 2.24 22.60
CA ALA A 147 -5.96 1.08 22.71
C ALA A 147 -4.48 1.44 22.99
N VAL A 148 -4.12 2.72 22.99
CA VAL A 148 -2.75 3.18 23.29
C VAL A 148 -2.42 2.89 24.75
N THR A 149 -1.29 2.21 24.97
CA THR A 149 -0.74 1.89 26.30
C THR A 149 0.68 2.45 26.45
N SER A 150 1.27 2.29 27.61
CA SER A 150 2.70 2.63 27.83
C SER A 150 3.67 1.77 27.00
N LYS A 151 3.19 0.67 26.41
CA LYS A 151 3.97 -0.22 25.54
C LYS A 151 3.82 0.15 24.06
N THR A 152 2.85 0.96 23.69
CA THR A 152 2.60 1.34 22.30
C THR A 152 3.76 2.20 21.80
N SER A 153 4.42 1.72 20.76
CA SER A 153 5.54 2.41 20.12
C SER A 153 5.23 2.93 18.73
N CYS A 154 4.28 2.27 18.03
CA CYS A 154 3.93 2.63 16.66
C CYS A 154 2.42 2.41 16.39
N ILE A 155 1.85 3.27 15.55
CA ILE A 155 0.48 3.13 15.01
C ILE A 155 0.55 3.22 13.50
N LEU A 156 -0.10 2.27 12.79
CA LEU A 156 -0.14 2.25 11.33
C LEU A 156 -1.55 2.63 10.85
N LEU A 157 -1.62 3.67 10.03
CA LEU A 157 -2.84 4.17 9.41
C LEU A 157 -2.75 4.00 7.89
N CYS A 158 -3.55 3.11 7.31
CA CYS A 158 -3.60 2.88 5.86
C CYS A 158 -4.70 3.74 5.24
N SER A 159 -4.34 4.75 4.47
CA SER A 159 -5.30 5.68 3.87
C SER A 159 -4.95 5.99 2.41
N PRO A 160 -5.76 5.50 1.45
CA PRO A 160 -6.90 4.57 1.55
C PRO A 160 -6.58 3.20 2.12
N ASN A 161 -7.54 2.62 2.87
CA ASN A 161 -7.32 1.32 3.50
C ASN A 161 -7.33 0.19 2.46
N ASN A 162 -6.34 -0.65 2.51
CA ASN A 162 -6.26 -1.89 1.74
C ASN A 162 -6.52 -3.08 2.69
N PRO A 163 -7.60 -3.87 2.54
CA PRO A 163 -8.29 -4.11 1.27
C PRO A 163 -9.63 -3.38 1.07
N THR A 164 -10.13 -2.62 2.03
CA THR A 164 -11.55 -2.24 2.09
C THR A 164 -11.91 -0.98 1.30
N GLY A 165 -10.95 -0.08 1.04
CA GLY A 165 -11.13 1.06 0.13
C GLY A 165 -11.17 2.44 0.76
N PRO A 166 -11.88 2.71 1.87
CA PRO A 166 -12.07 4.07 2.38
C PRO A 166 -10.78 4.77 2.80
N ALA A 167 -10.67 6.06 2.46
CA ALA A 167 -9.66 6.95 3.01
C ALA A 167 -10.09 7.50 4.38
N ILE A 168 -9.11 7.77 5.24
CA ILE A 168 -9.35 8.42 6.53
C ILE A 168 -9.73 9.88 6.29
N LYS A 169 -10.77 10.36 6.98
CA LYS A 169 -11.17 11.77 6.90
C LYS A 169 -10.23 12.66 7.70
N LYS A 170 -9.87 13.81 7.13
CA LYS A 170 -8.98 14.80 7.73
C LYS A 170 -9.38 15.17 9.16
N GLU A 171 -10.66 15.51 9.37
CA GLU A 171 -11.12 15.90 10.69
C GLU A 171 -10.99 14.79 11.74
N ALA A 172 -11.29 13.54 11.35
CA ALA A 172 -11.12 12.38 12.22
C ALA A 172 -9.62 12.15 12.54
N PHE A 173 -8.76 12.26 11.54
CA PHE A 173 -7.31 12.17 11.74
C PHE A 173 -6.79 13.26 12.68
N LEU A 174 -7.21 14.50 12.52
CA LEU A 174 -6.76 15.61 13.37
C LEU A 174 -7.22 15.45 14.83
N ARG A 175 -8.43 14.96 15.05
CA ARG A 175 -8.88 14.61 16.41
C ARG A 175 -8.06 13.48 17.00
N PHE A 176 -7.81 12.45 16.22
CA PHE A 176 -7.01 11.29 16.62
C PHE A 176 -5.59 11.67 17.00
N ILE A 177 -4.84 12.32 16.10
CA ILE A 177 -3.43 12.60 16.29
C ILE A 177 -3.16 13.52 17.50
N ASN A 178 -4.13 14.35 17.87
CA ASN A 178 -4.02 15.20 19.05
C ASN A 178 -4.18 14.42 20.38
N GLN A 179 -4.67 13.18 20.34
CA GLN A 179 -4.79 12.29 21.50
C GLN A 179 -3.58 11.36 21.63
N ILE A 180 -2.74 11.26 20.60
CA ILE A 180 -1.62 10.32 20.58
C ILE A 180 -0.38 10.99 21.19
N PRO A 181 0.28 10.34 22.18
CA PRO A 181 1.53 10.84 22.73
C PRO A 181 2.62 11.03 21.66
N GLU A 182 3.40 12.11 21.73
CA GLU A 182 4.48 12.38 20.78
C GLU A 182 5.59 11.31 20.81
N THR A 183 5.61 10.46 21.83
CA THR A 183 6.51 9.31 21.93
C THR A 183 6.09 8.11 21.08
N VAL A 184 4.89 8.11 20.55
CA VAL A 184 4.35 7.05 19.69
C VAL A 184 4.49 7.48 18.23
N LEU A 185 5.22 6.70 17.42
CA LEU A 185 5.34 6.94 15.98
C LEU A 185 4.01 6.63 15.28
N VAL A 186 3.48 7.56 14.49
CA VAL A 186 2.30 7.34 13.65
C VAL A 186 2.73 7.29 12.19
N VAL A 187 2.56 6.15 11.55
CA VAL A 187 2.83 5.96 10.12
C VAL A 187 1.53 6.12 9.34
N LEU A 188 1.45 7.15 8.51
CA LEU A 188 0.36 7.33 7.54
C LEU A 188 0.79 6.70 6.21
N ASP A 189 0.27 5.50 5.93
CA ASP A 189 0.55 4.76 4.71
C ASP A 189 -0.37 5.23 3.58
N GLU A 190 0.17 6.06 2.72
CA GLU A 190 -0.49 6.71 1.60
C GLU A 190 -0.17 6.03 0.26
N ALA A 191 -0.07 4.69 0.24
CA ALA A 191 0.29 3.95 -0.97
C ALA A 191 -0.69 4.16 -2.14
N TYR A 192 -1.88 4.70 -1.90
CA TYR A 192 -2.94 4.91 -2.89
C TYR A 192 -3.41 6.38 -2.99
N THR A 193 -2.67 7.31 -2.42
CA THR A 193 -3.09 8.72 -2.30
C THR A 193 -3.41 9.37 -3.65
N GLU A 194 -2.74 9.00 -4.73
CA GLU A 194 -2.95 9.55 -6.07
C GLU A 194 -4.32 9.19 -6.67
N PHE A 195 -5.01 8.18 -6.13
CA PHE A 195 -6.35 7.75 -6.56
C PHE A 195 -7.48 8.44 -5.78
N VAL A 196 -7.17 9.12 -4.68
CA VAL A 196 -8.16 9.83 -3.86
C VAL A 196 -8.70 11.05 -4.61
N ARG A 197 -10.04 11.24 -4.54
CA ARG A 197 -10.73 12.41 -5.11
C ARG A 197 -11.56 13.15 -4.07
N ASP A 198 -11.64 12.62 -2.87
CA ASP A 198 -12.33 13.24 -1.74
C ASP A 198 -11.42 14.26 -1.07
N GLU A 199 -11.73 15.53 -1.22
CA GLU A 199 -10.97 16.64 -0.62
C GLU A 199 -11.02 16.63 0.93
N SER A 200 -11.99 15.94 1.52
CA SER A 200 -12.08 15.75 2.97
C SER A 200 -11.18 14.61 3.49
N ALA A 201 -10.53 13.84 2.60
CA ALA A 201 -9.55 12.85 3.01
C ALA A 201 -8.27 13.50 3.57
N VAL A 202 -7.63 12.83 4.53
CA VAL A 202 -6.34 13.24 5.05
C VAL A 202 -5.26 13.12 3.96
N GLU A 203 -4.39 14.13 3.92
CA GLU A 203 -3.16 14.10 3.12
C GLU A 203 -2.01 14.52 4.03
N GLY A 204 -1.04 13.61 4.20
CA GLY A 204 -0.05 13.72 5.27
C GLY A 204 0.77 15.00 5.26
N LEU A 205 1.24 15.45 4.10
CA LEU A 205 2.01 16.70 4.00
C LEU A 205 1.18 17.94 4.29
N ARG A 206 -0.07 17.96 3.84
CA ARG A 206 -0.98 19.08 4.09
C ARG A 206 -1.43 19.15 5.55
N ASP A 207 -1.73 18.00 6.14
CA ASP A 207 -2.50 17.93 7.39
C ASP A 207 -1.67 17.50 8.61
N ALA A 208 -0.50 16.88 8.40
CA ALA A 208 0.30 16.29 9.49
C ALA A 208 1.78 16.72 9.51
N TRP A 209 2.27 17.46 8.53
CA TRP A 209 3.71 17.77 8.39
C TRP A 209 4.35 18.43 9.63
N GLY A 210 3.60 19.23 10.38
CA GLY A 210 4.09 19.86 11.62
C GLY A 210 4.23 18.93 12.82
N LYS A 211 3.74 17.68 12.75
CA LYS A 211 3.81 16.71 13.85
C LYS A 211 5.15 15.98 13.86
N LYS A 212 5.82 15.97 15.03
CA LYS A 212 7.17 15.39 15.20
C LYS A 212 7.19 13.88 15.08
N ASN A 213 6.07 13.23 15.38
CA ASN A 213 5.91 11.79 15.47
C ASN A 213 5.12 11.19 14.28
N VAL A 214 4.96 11.92 13.18
CA VAL A 214 4.28 11.39 11.99
C VAL A 214 5.30 11.10 10.90
N ALA A 215 5.19 9.90 10.30
CA ALA A 215 5.91 9.48 9.11
C ALA A 215 4.92 9.19 7.98
N ILE A 216 5.12 9.80 6.83
CA ILE A 216 4.27 9.65 5.64
C ILE A 216 4.93 8.66 4.70
N LEU A 217 4.26 7.56 4.40
CA LEU A 217 4.81 6.49 3.57
C LEU A 217 4.16 6.50 2.19
N ARG A 218 4.96 6.54 1.12
CA ARG A 218 4.50 6.56 -0.28
C ARG A 218 5.25 5.56 -1.15
N THR A 219 4.72 5.25 -2.33
CA THR A 219 5.29 4.23 -3.21
C THR A 219 5.19 4.62 -4.68
N PHE A 220 6.15 4.17 -5.48
CA PHE A 220 6.07 4.20 -6.94
C PHE A 220 5.36 2.96 -7.53
N SER A 221 4.97 2.00 -6.68
CA SER A 221 4.40 0.72 -7.14
C SER A 221 2.99 0.82 -7.73
N LYS A 222 2.20 1.85 -7.33
CA LYS A 222 0.76 1.93 -7.66
C LYS A 222 0.51 2.94 -8.79
N ALA A 223 0.35 4.20 -8.47
CA ALA A 223 0.06 5.23 -9.46
C ALA A 223 1.14 5.33 -10.56
N TYR A 224 2.40 5.24 -10.19
CA TYR A 224 3.51 5.33 -11.13
C TYR A 224 3.77 4.04 -11.94
N GLY A 225 3.05 2.93 -11.65
CA GLY A 225 3.14 1.70 -12.44
C GLY A 225 4.47 0.94 -12.32
N MET A 226 5.26 1.19 -11.27
CA MET A 226 6.61 0.64 -11.13
C MET A 226 6.73 -0.47 -10.06
N ALA A 227 5.67 -1.28 -9.90
CA ALA A 227 5.63 -2.34 -8.88
C ALA A 227 6.82 -3.31 -8.95
N GLY A 228 7.27 -3.65 -10.15
CA GLY A 228 8.39 -4.57 -10.39
C GLY A 228 9.77 -4.00 -10.04
N LEU A 229 9.94 -2.67 -10.00
CA LEU A 229 11.22 -2.02 -9.74
C LEU A 229 11.52 -1.86 -8.24
N ARG A 230 10.54 -2.06 -7.37
CA ARG A 230 10.71 -2.01 -5.93
C ARG A 230 11.29 -0.68 -5.43
N VAL A 231 10.58 0.43 -5.56
CA VAL A 231 10.97 1.73 -5.02
C VAL A 231 9.79 2.41 -4.32
N GLY A 232 10.06 2.96 -3.14
CA GLY A 232 9.13 3.70 -2.31
C GLY A 232 9.89 4.59 -1.34
N PHE A 233 9.21 5.44 -0.63
CA PHE A 233 9.86 6.42 0.24
C PHE A 233 8.99 6.81 1.44
N CYS A 234 9.66 7.38 2.43
CA CYS A 234 9.06 7.99 3.61
C CYS A 234 9.43 9.46 3.67
N ILE A 235 8.51 10.30 4.14
CA ILE A 235 8.72 11.70 4.49
C ILE A 235 8.46 11.82 5.99
N ALA A 236 9.46 12.24 6.76
CA ALA A 236 9.35 12.39 8.21
C ALA A 236 10.32 13.46 8.74
N GLN A 237 10.22 13.77 10.03
CA GLN A 237 11.18 14.67 10.67
C GLN A 237 12.59 14.07 10.71
N PRO A 238 13.68 14.88 10.69
CA PRO A 238 15.04 14.40 10.53
C PRO A 238 15.45 13.32 11.53
N HIS A 239 15.04 13.41 12.80
CA HIS A 239 15.35 12.42 13.82
C HIS A 239 14.80 11.01 13.53
N VAL A 240 13.63 10.93 12.82
CA VAL A 240 13.06 9.67 12.34
C VAL A 240 13.93 9.13 11.19
N ILE A 241 14.27 9.98 10.22
CA ILE A 241 15.07 9.59 9.04
C ILE A 241 16.48 9.15 9.44
N GLU A 242 17.14 9.83 10.38
CA GLU A 242 18.43 9.44 10.93
C GLU A 242 18.41 8.02 11.53
N THR A 243 17.32 7.68 12.23
CA THR A 243 17.14 6.35 12.79
C THR A 243 16.87 5.31 11.70
N LEU A 244 16.06 5.65 10.70
CA LEU A 244 15.81 4.77 9.54
C LEU A 244 17.10 4.43 8.79
N ASN A 245 18.02 5.38 8.62
CA ASN A 245 19.31 5.16 7.96
C ASN A 245 20.14 4.06 8.63
N LYS A 246 19.95 3.82 9.95
CA LYS A 246 20.69 2.79 10.71
C LYS A 246 20.17 1.37 10.46
N VAL A 247 18.91 1.24 10.08
CA VAL A 247 18.25 -0.05 9.80
C VAL A 247 17.97 -0.25 8.30
N ALA A 248 18.36 0.70 7.47
CA ALA A 248 18.20 0.64 6.04
C ALA A 248 19.09 -0.44 5.40
N LEU A 249 18.56 -1.14 4.40
CA LEU A 249 19.34 -2.06 3.60
C LEU A 249 20.35 -1.29 2.75
N THR A 250 21.63 -1.50 3.02
CA THR A 250 22.72 -0.88 2.24
C THR A 250 22.61 -1.28 0.78
N PHE A 251 22.68 -0.32 -0.16
CA PHE A 251 22.53 -0.52 -1.62
C PHE A 251 21.17 -1.12 -2.02
N GLY A 252 20.12 -0.94 -1.19
CA GLY A 252 18.82 -1.59 -1.42
C GLY A 252 18.08 -1.08 -2.67
N VAL A 253 18.20 0.20 -3.01
CA VAL A 253 17.58 0.78 -4.20
C VAL A 253 18.54 0.66 -5.38
N THR A 254 18.13 -0.05 -6.43
CA THR A 254 18.97 -0.27 -7.62
C THR A 254 19.07 0.97 -8.49
N ASN A 255 20.14 1.11 -9.29
CA ASN A 255 20.26 2.17 -10.29
C ASN A 255 19.06 2.22 -11.24
N LEU A 256 18.52 1.05 -11.62
CA LEU A 256 17.35 0.97 -12.48
C LEU A 256 16.11 1.60 -11.82
N ALA A 257 15.89 1.32 -10.52
CA ALA A 257 14.78 1.84 -9.77
C ALA A 257 14.91 3.36 -9.53
N GLU A 258 16.11 3.85 -9.25
CA GLU A 258 16.39 5.28 -9.08
C GLU A 258 16.16 6.05 -10.37
N GLU A 259 16.76 5.63 -11.50
CA GLU A 259 16.59 6.29 -12.79
C GLU A 259 15.15 6.27 -13.29
N ALA A 260 14.45 5.14 -13.10
CA ALA A 260 13.02 5.06 -13.39
C ALA A 260 12.18 6.01 -12.53
N GLY A 261 12.48 6.12 -11.24
CA GLY A 261 11.82 7.06 -10.32
C GLY A 261 12.04 8.51 -10.73
N LEU A 262 13.25 8.87 -11.12
CA LEU A 262 13.58 10.20 -11.64
C LEU A 262 12.79 10.52 -12.92
N ALA A 263 12.78 9.59 -13.89
CA ALA A 263 12.04 9.73 -15.13
C ALA A 263 10.53 9.82 -14.90
N ALA A 264 9.97 9.00 -13.99
CA ALA A 264 8.56 9.04 -13.64
C ALA A 264 8.14 10.39 -13.05
N MET A 265 8.98 11.00 -12.22
CA MET A 265 8.71 12.33 -11.65
C MET A 265 8.81 13.45 -12.70
N ASP A 266 9.66 13.32 -13.73
CA ASP A 266 9.74 14.28 -14.84
C ASP A 266 8.51 14.22 -15.75
N HIS A 267 7.84 13.06 -15.79
CA HIS A 267 6.65 12.82 -16.63
C HIS A 267 5.38 12.61 -15.80
N GLU A 268 5.33 13.18 -14.61
CA GLU A 268 4.23 12.95 -13.65
C GLU A 268 2.85 13.34 -14.21
N SER A 269 2.76 14.42 -14.98
CA SER A 269 1.49 14.86 -15.58
C SER A 269 0.88 13.80 -16.52
N GLU A 270 1.70 13.11 -17.32
CA GLU A 270 1.25 12.01 -18.18
C GLU A 270 0.76 10.81 -17.34
N LEU A 271 1.51 10.46 -16.29
CA LEU A 271 1.12 9.36 -15.40
C LEU A 271 -0.17 9.67 -14.64
N MET A 272 -0.33 10.91 -14.17
CA MET A 272 -1.56 11.31 -13.46
C MET A 272 -2.78 11.37 -14.38
N ALA A 273 -2.61 11.69 -15.66
CA ALA A 273 -3.69 11.58 -16.65
C ALA A 273 -4.21 10.13 -16.76
N ARG A 274 -3.31 9.13 -16.77
CA ARG A 274 -3.69 7.70 -16.75
C ARG A 274 -4.41 7.32 -15.45
N ILE A 275 -4.00 7.88 -14.31
CA ILE A 275 -4.68 7.67 -13.03
C ILE A 275 -6.09 8.23 -13.04
N ASN A 276 -6.31 9.40 -13.65
CA ASN A 276 -7.66 9.95 -13.81
C ASN A 276 -8.58 8.98 -14.59
N THR A 277 -8.09 8.40 -15.68
CA THR A 277 -8.82 7.36 -16.42
C THR A 277 -9.18 6.15 -15.56
N LEU A 278 -8.24 5.68 -14.72
CA LEU A 278 -8.52 4.57 -13.79
C LEU A 278 -9.54 4.95 -12.71
N VAL A 279 -9.53 6.19 -12.24
CA VAL A 279 -10.52 6.68 -11.28
C VAL A 279 -11.92 6.79 -11.91
N GLU A 280 -12.01 7.25 -13.15
CA GLU A 280 -13.27 7.27 -13.92
C GLU A 280 -13.80 5.85 -14.10
N GLU A 281 -12.92 4.91 -14.46
CA GLU A 281 -13.29 3.51 -14.64
C GLU A 281 -13.70 2.86 -13.30
N ARG A 282 -13.02 3.16 -12.20
CA ARG A 282 -13.43 2.75 -10.86
C ARG A 282 -14.85 3.24 -10.54
N THR A 283 -15.13 4.50 -10.82
CA THR A 283 -16.45 5.09 -10.60
C THR A 283 -17.52 4.37 -11.42
N ARG A 284 -17.22 4.07 -12.68
CA ARG A 284 -18.12 3.28 -13.54
C ARG A 284 -18.39 1.89 -12.96
N VAL A 285 -17.34 1.16 -12.57
CA VAL A 285 -17.48 -0.19 -11.99
C VAL A 285 -18.32 -0.16 -10.72
N VAL A 286 -18.03 0.77 -9.79
CA VAL A 286 -18.80 0.92 -8.55
C VAL A 286 -20.27 1.20 -8.85
N ASN A 287 -20.57 2.09 -9.79
CA ASN A 287 -21.93 2.43 -10.15
C ASN A 287 -22.69 1.24 -10.76
N GLU A 288 -22.05 0.49 -11.67
CA GLU A 288 -22.69 -0.69 -12.28
C GLU A 288 -22.95 -1.80 -11.25
N LEU A 289 -22.00 -2.09 -10.38
CA LEU A 289 -22.20 -3.06 -9.31
C LEU A 289 -23.29 -2.61 -8.31
N THR A 290 -23.33 -1.33 -8.00
CA THR A 290 -24.37 -0.78 -7.11
C THR A 290 -25.78 -0.90 -7.72
N LYS A 291 -25.93 -0.67 -9.03
CA LYS A 291 -27.20 -0.91 -9.77
C LYS A 291 -27.64 -2.38 -9.73
N GLN A 292 -26.69 -3.31 -9.69
CA GLN A 292 -26.95 -4.74 -9.51
C GLN A 292 -27.37 -5.11 -8.09
N GLY A 293 -27.24 -4.21 -7.10
CA GLY A 293 -27.58 -4.44 -5.71
C GLY A 293 -26.38 -4.73 -4.78
N TRP A 294 -25.15 -4.66 -5.30
CA TRP A 294 -23.94 -4.81 -4.48
C TRP A 294 -23.77 -3.62 -3.52
N LYS A 295 -23.37 -3.91 -2.28
CA LYS A 295 -22.97 -2.88 -1.31
C LYS A 295 -21.47 -2.74 -1.36
N ILE A 296 -20.98 -1.65 -1.96
CA ILE A 296 -19.57 -1.36 -2.11
C ILE A 296 -19.18 -0.25 -1.11
N PRO A 297 -18.21 -0.49 -0.21
CA PRO A 297 -17.64 0.60 0.60
C PRO A 297 -17.03 1.69 -0.29
N THR A 298 -16.83 2.88 0.26
CA THR A 298 -16.12 3.95 -0.47
C THR A 298 -14.80 3.44 -1.04
N ALA A 299 -14.60 3.58 -2.34
CA ALA A 299 -13.44 3.06 -3.04
C ALA A 299 -12.51 4.21 -3.42
N ASP A 300 -11.52 4.52 -2.57
CA ASP A 300 -10.56 5.62 -2.78
C ASP A 300 -9.21 5.14 -3.33
N GLY A 301 -8.94 3.82 -3.36
CA GLY A 301 -7.77 3.22 -4.00
C GLY A 301 -8.01 2.84 -5.46
N ASN A 302 -7.12 2.04 -6.05
CA ASN A 302 -7.29 1.47 -7.40
C ASN A 302 -7.96 0.08 -7.36
N PHE A 303 -8.86 -0.14 -6.42
CA PHE A 303 -9.56 -1.41 -6.21
C PHE A 303 -10.91 -1.18 -5.54
N ILE A 304 -11.75 -2.21 -5.58
CA ILE A 304 -13.01 -2.30 -4.84
C ILE A 304 -12.97 -3.47 -3.86
N TRP A 305 -13.86 -3.43 -2.88
CA TRP A 305 -14.07 -4.48 -1.89
C TRP A 305 -15.49 -5.02 -1.95
N LEU A 306 -15.63 -6.34 -2.00
CA LEU A 306 -16.90 -7.06 -1.86
C LEU A 306 -16.91 -7.79 -0.52
N ASP A 307 -17.76 -7.34 0.41
CA ASP A 307 -17.96 -7.96 1.72
C ASP A 307 -18.94 -9.13 1.61
N ILE A 308 -18.46 -10.27 1.17
CA ILE A 308 -19.27 -11.46 0.84
C ILE A 308 -18.98 -12.66 1.74
N LYS A 309 -18.18 -12.48 2.77
CA LYS A 309 -17.94 -13.45 3.84
C LYS A 309 -17.61 -14.87 3.31
N GLU A 310 -18.38 -15.86 3.70
CA GLU A 310 -18.20 -17.26 3.31
C GLU A 310 -18.32 -17.49 1.80
N LYS A 311 -19.01 -16.62 1.08
CA LYS A 311 -19.16 -16.70 -0.38
C LYS A 311 -17.91 -16.23 -1.15
N ALA A 312 -16.86 -15.77 -0.45
CA ALA A 312 -15.66 -15.23 -1.09
C ALA A 312 -14.94 -16.29 -1.95
N ALA A 313 -14.93 -17.56 -1.51
CA ALA A 313 -14.31 -18.64 -2.26
C ALA A 313 -15.07 -18.94 -3.56
N ASP A 314 -16.40 -19.02 -3.50
CA ASP A 314 -17.25 -19.30 -4.66
C ASP A 314 -17.16 -18.17 -5.68
N PHE A 315 -17.20 -16.91 -5.23
CA PHE A 315 -17.03 -15.75 -6.11
C PHE A 315 -15.65 -15.74 -6.80
N ALA A 316 -14.59 -16.00 -6.04
CA ALA A 316 -13.24 -16.08 -6.60
C ALA A 316 -13.12 -17.21 -7.64
N LEU A 317 -13.79 -18.34 -7.43
CA LEU A 317 -13.82 -19.44 -8.38
C LEU A 317 -14.57 -19.03 -9.67
N LYS A 318 -15.71 -18.33 -9.55
CA LYS A 318 -16.45 -17.82 -10.72
C LYS A 318 -15.63 -16.78 -11.51
N CYS A 319 -14.88 -15.93 -10.83
CA CYS A 319 -13.94 -15.04 -11.49
C CYS A 319 -12.83 -15.81 -12.21
N ASP A 320 -12.26 -16.85 -11.58
CA ASP A 320 -11.22 -17.68 -12.22
C ASP A 320 -11.77 -18.40 -13.46
N GLU A 321 -13.03 -18.90 -13.45
CA GLU A 321 -13.67 -19.52 -14.61
C GLU A 321 -13.65 -18.64 -15.87
N VAL A 322 -13.74 -17.34 -15.68
CA VAL A 322 -13.74 -16.33 -16.78
C VAL A 322 -12.38 -15.64 -16.96
N GLY A 323 -11.32 -16.15 -16.34
CA GLY A 323 -9.95 -15.65 -16.51
C GLY A 323 -9.60 -14.43 -15.63
N LEU A 324 -10.38 -14.13 -14.59
CA LEU A 324 -10.10 -13.05 -13.65
C LEU A 324 -9.45 -13.61 -12.37
N SER A 325 -8.19 -13.28 -12.07
CA SER A 325 -7.57 -13.63 -10.80
C SER A 325 -7.79 -12.52 -9.77
N VAL A 326 -8.75 -12.68 -8.87
CA VAL A 326 -9.09 -11.74 -7.79
C VAL A 326 -8.32 -12.05 -6.49
N ARG A 327 -8.31 -11.12 -5.53
CA ARG A 327 -7.73 -11.37 -4.21
C ARG A 327 -8.81 -11.74 -3.20
N MET A 328 -8.92 -13.01 -2.91
CA MET A 328 -9.80 -13.53 -1.87
C MET A 328 -9.15 -13.38 -0.48
N PHE A 329 -9.96 -12.97 0.50
CA PHE A 329 -9.69 -12.99 1.92
C PHE A 329 -10.72 -13.94 2.55
N ALA A 330 -10.26 -15.10 2.99
CA ALA A 330 -11.14 -16.18 3.47
C ALA A 330 -12.07 -15.68 4.58
N ASN A 331 -13.36 -15.96 4.44
CA ASN A 331 -14.44 -15.59 5.36
C ASN A 331 -14.65 -14.08 5.58
N ASP A 332 -13.94 -13.21 4.83
CA ASP A 332 -14.13 -11.76 4.89
C ASP A 332 -14.72 -11.22 3.57
N GLY A 333 -14.04 -11.42 2.45
CA GLY A 333 -14.51 -10.90 1.18
C GLY A 333 -13.48 -11.01 0.05
N VAL A 334 -13.70 -10.21 -0.99
CA VAL A 334 -12.84 -10.21 -2.17
C VAL A 334 -12.46 -8.79 -2.55
N ARG A 335 -11.16 -8.54 -2.72
CA ARG A 335 -10.64 -7.30 -3.28
C ARG A 335 -10.35 -7.49 -4.77
N ILE A 336 -10.82 -6.58 -5.60
CA ILE A 336 -10.64 -6.61 -7.03
C ILE A 336 -9.99 -5.30 -7.49
N THR A 337 -8.86 -5.41 -8.19
CA THR A 337 -8.16 -4.28 -8.78
C THR A 337 -8.94 -3.74 -9.96
N ILE A 338 -9.04 -2.42 -10.10
CA ILE A 338 -9.53 -1.75 -11.31
C ILE A 338 -8.42 -1.85 -12.36
N ALA A 339 -8.73 -2.48 -13.47
CA ALA A 339 -7.80 -2.83 -14.51
C ALA A 339 -8.28 -2.31 -15.88
N GLU A 340 -7.92 -2.99 -16.95
CA GLU A 340 -8.39 -2.70 -18.31
C GLU A 340 -9.91 -2.81 -18.40
N LYS A 341 -10.52 -2.00 -19.25
CA LYS A 341 -11.98 -1.97 -19.43
C LYS A 341 -12.57 -3.36 -19.68
N THR A 342 -11.90 -4.20 -20.49
CA THR A 342 -12.35 -5.56 -20.79
C THR A 342 -12.39 -6.44 -19.54
N ALA A 343 -11.39 -6.34 -18.66
CA ALA A 343 -11.35 -7.05 -17.37
C ALA A 343 -12.50 -6.59 -16.46
N ASN A 344 -12.72 -5.27 -16.39
CA ASN A 344 -13.76 -4.68 -15.55
C ASN A 344 -15.17 -5.00 -16.08
N ASP A 345 -15.41 -5.01 -17.39
CA ASP A 345 -16.68 -5.44 -17.99
C ASP A 345 -16.98 -6.90 -17.65
N ARG A 346 -15.97 -7.77 -17.75
CA ARG A 346 -16.06 -9.19 -17.38
C ARG A 346 -16.36 -9.38 -15.88
N LEU A 347 -15.78 -8.54 -15.02
CA LEU A 347 -16.10 -8.51 -13.60
C LEU A 347 -17.57 -8.15 -13.36
N ILE A 348 -18.08 -7.10 -13.99
CA ILE A 348 -19.47 -6.64 -13.86
C ILE A 348 -20.44 -7.75 -14.28
N GLU A 349 -20.19 -8.43 -15.41
CA GLU A 349 -21.00 -9.55 -15.86
C GLU A 349 -20.97 -10.75 -14.89
N THR A 350 -19.78 -11.08 -14.37
CA THR A 350 -19.61 -12.18 -13.41
C THR A 350 -20.34 -11.90 -12.11
N ALA A 351 -20.23 -10.66 -11.61
CA ALA A 351 -20.93 -10.21 -10.42
C ALA A 351 -22.46 -10.27 -10.57
N GLN A 352 -23.00 -9.88 -11.74
CA GLN A 352 -24.42 -9.99 -12.04
C GLN A 352 -24.91 -11.45 -12.01
N LYS A 353 -24.14 -12.37 -12.61
CA LYS A 353 -24.48 -13.81 -12.65
C LYS A 353 -24.38 -14.47 -11.28
N PHE A 354 -23.55 -13.93 -10.38
CA PHE A 354 -23.35 -14.49 -9.04
C PHE A 354 -24.50 -14.15 -8.08
N LEU A 355 -25.24 -13.07 -8.34
CA LEU A 355 -26.41 -12.67 -7.52
C LEU A 355 -27.69 -13.44 -7.90
N ASN A 356 -27.77 -13.95 -9.14
CA ASN A 356 -28.89 -14.72 -9.67
C ASN A 356 -28.68 -16.24 -9.42
#